data_6d383b056247ea31137994e316f645c9
#
_entry.id   6d383b056247ea31137994e316f645c9
#
_cell.length_a   1.000
_cell.length_b   1.000
_cell.length_c   1.000
_cell.angle_alpha   90.00
_cell.angle_beta   90.00
_cell.angle_gamma   90.00
#
_symmetry.space_group_name_H-M   'P 1'
#
loop_
_entity.id
_entity.type
_entity.pdbx_description
1 polymer ?
#
loop_
_entity_poly.entity_id
_entity_poly.type
_entity_poly.pdbx_seq_one_letter_code
_entity_poly.pdbx_strand_id
1 'polypeptide(L)'
;MKKIPIISDFISKKGMILVFLFFTIIIIASGILYIIGLSPTDSNIEKIIDKYSTGDYRIPYYVGERYLIWYSMRTFFVALNYLLSLLGIIATLVTIFYASNKGNNNIIVFLSLLSMCFNVASYFINPNSKANMSQHIWRELDICIMQTEK
;
A
#
# COMPACT_ATOMS: atom_id res chain seq x y z
N MET A 1 -33.94 -24.75 -1.93
CA MET A 1 -33.18 -23.48 -2.01
C MET A 1 -32.70 -23.31 -3.42
N LYS A 2 -33.14 -22.25 -4.14
CA LYS A 2 -32.69 -21.95 -5.50
C LYS A 2 -31.21 -21.54 -5.44
N LYS A 3 -30.35 -22.30 -6.09
CA LYS A 3 -28.94 -21.92 -6.29
C LYS A 3 -28.93 -20.58 -7.00
N ILE A 4 -28.28 -19.57 -6.42
CA ILE A 4 -28.11 -18.27 -7.05
C ILE A 4 -27.14 -18.51 -8.24
N PRO A 5 -27.60 -18.48 -9.50
CA PRO A 5 -26.79 -18.91 -10.65
C PRO A 5 -25.56 -18.03 -10.87
N ILE A 6 -25.61 -16.76 -10.46
CA ILE A 6 -24.53 -15.79 -10.60
C ILE A 6 -23.23 -16.21 -9.89
N ILE A 7 -23.34 -16.97 -8.80
CA ILE A 7 -22.19 -17.37 -7.98
C ILE A 7 -21.49 -18.60 -8.57
N SER A 8 -22.23 -19.53 -9.21
CA SER A 8 -21.61 -20.71 -9.83
C SER A 8 -20.78 -20.37 -11.08
N ASP A 9 -21.16 -19.34 -11.81
CA ASP A 9 -20.44 -18.87 -13.01
C ASP A 9 -19.22 -18.01 -12.67
N PHE A 10 -19.24 -17.30 -11.55
CA PHE A 10 -18.10 -16.52 -11.07
C PHE A 10 -16.90 -17.40 -10.69
N ILE A 11 -17.16 -18.67 -10.37
CA ILE A 11 -16.13 -19.67 -10.02
C ILE A 11 -15.73 -20.54 -11.22
N SER A 12 -16.29 -20.26 -12.38
CA SER A 12 -15.78 -20.78 -13.64
C SER A 12 -14.31 -20.40 -13.78
N LYS A 13 -13.54 -21.16 -14.60
CA LYS A 13 -12.15 -20.81 -14.92
C LYS A 13 -11.98 -19.33 -15.30
N LYS A 14 -13.01 -18.70 -15.89
CA LYS A 14 -13.04 -17.27 -16.23
C LYS A 14 -13.06 -16.35 -14.98
N GLY A 15 -13.78 -16.71 -13.93
CA GLY A 15 -13.79 -15.92 -12.68
C GLY A 15 -12.45 -15.95 -11.98
N MET A 16 -11.76 -17.10 -11.94
CA MET A 16 -10.41 -17.18 -11.37
C MET A 16 -9.40 -16.33 -12.16
N ILE A 17 -9.49 -16.34 -13.50
CA ILE A 17 -8.63 -15.50 -14.34
C ILE A 17 -8.87 -14.02 -14.08
N LEU A 18 -10.14 -13.58 -13.94
CA LEU A 18 -10.49 -12.20 -13.61
C LEU A 18 -9.94 -11.76 -12.26
N VAL A 19 -10.04 -12.60 -11.24
CA VAL A 19 -9.46 -12.32 -9.92
C VAL A 19 -7.94 -12.20 -10.02
N PHE A 20 -7.28 -13.10 -10.73
CA PHE A 20 -5.83 -13.05 -10.91
C PHE A 20 -5.39 -11.78 -11.65
N LEU A 21 -6.10 -11.40 -12.74
CA LEU A 21 -5.86 -10.16 -13.47
C LEU A 21 -6.05 -8.92 -12.58
N PHE A 22 -7.10 -8.89 -11.77
CA PHE A 22 -7.35 -7.79 -10.83
C PHE A 22 -6.18 -7.61 -9.83
N PHE A 23 -5.67 -8.72 -9.25
CA PHE A 23 -4.51 -8.66 -8.36
C PHE A 23 -3.24 -8.21 -9.09
N THR A 24 -3.02 -8.70 -10.30
CA THR A 24 -1.87 -8.29 -11.12
C THR A 24 -1.91 -6.78 -11.38
N ILE A 25 -3.07 -6.23 -11.70
CA ILE A 25 -3.25 -4.79 -11.90
C ILE A 25 -2.95 -4.01 -10.62
N ILE A 26 -3.42 -4.47 -9.46
CA ILE A 26 -3.14 -3.80 -8.17
C ILE A 26 -1.63 -3.80 -7.87
N ILE A 27 -0.95 -4.92 -8.09
CA ILE A 27 0.50 -5.02 -7.86
C ILE A 27 1.26 -4.07 -8.79
N ILE A 28 0.91 -4.04 -10.07
CA ILE A 28 1.53 -3.14 -11.06
C ILE A 28 1.27 -1.68 -10.69
N ALA A 29 0.02 -1.32 -10.37
CA ALA A 29 -0.34 0.04 -9.98
C ALA A 29 0.40 0.48 -8.70
N SER A 30 0.51 -0.42 -7.72
CA SER A 30 1.28 -0.15 -6.49
C SER A 30 2.76 0.04 -6.78
N GLY A 31 3.34 -0.75 -7.69
CA GLY A 31 4.73 -0.60 -8.12
C GLY A 31 4.98 0.74 -8.83
N ILE A 32 4.07 1.15 -9.71
CA ILE A 32 4.14 2.44 -10.41
C ILE A 32 4.06 3.59 -9.40
N LEU A 33 3.11 3.56 -8.47
CA LEU A 33 2.97 4.59 -7.43
C LEU A 33 4.21 4.68 -6.54
N TYR A 34 4.84 3.54 -6.24
CA TYR A 34 6.09 3.50 -5.49
C TYR A 34 7.23 4.18 -6.25
N ILE A 35 7.39 3.88 -7.54
CA ILE A 35 8.42 4.49 -8.39
C ILE A 35 8.20 6.00 -8.52
N ILE A 36 6.96 6.44 -8.76
CA ILE A 36 6.62 7.88 -8.83
C ILE A 36 6.96 8.59 -7.51
N GLY A 37 6.68 7.95 -6.37
CA GLY A 37 7.02 8.49 -5.05
C GLY A 37 8.52 8.61 -4.79
N LEU A 38 9.33 7.77 -5.45
CA LEU A 38 10.80 7.82 -5.35
C LEU A 38 11.44 8.86 -6.29
N SER A 39 10.67 9.40 -7.23
CA SER A 39 11.15 10.40 -8.22
C SER A 39 10.32 11.68 -8.10
N PRO A 40 10.54 12.47 -7.04
CA PRO A 40 9.83 13.73 -6.87
C PRO A 40 10.15 14.70 -8.02
N THR A 41 9.16 15.49 -8.43
CA THR A 41 9.34 16.51 -9.47
C THR A 41 10.06 17.73 -8.90
N ASP A 42 10.85 18.41 -9.72
CA ASP A 42 11.57 19.65 -9.34
C ASP A 42 10.64 20.70 -8.72
N SER A 43 9.44 20.87 -9.29
CA SER A 43 8.41 21.79 -8.75
C SER A 43 7.98 21.45 -7.32
N ASN A 44 7.94 20.17 -6.96
CA ASN A 44 7.60 19.76 -5.59
C ASN A 44 8.79 19.95 -4.64
N ILE A 45 9.99 19.72 -5.13
CA ILE A 45 11.24 19.96 -4.37
C ILE A 45 11.37 21.46 -4.06
N GLU A 46 11.17 22.34 -5.06
CA GLU A 46 11.21 23.79 -4.86
C GLU A 46 10.17 24.27 -3.84
N LYS A 47 8.96 23.74 -3.86
CA LYS A 47 7.94 24.07 -2.83
C LYS A 47 8.41 23.73 -1.41
N ILE A 48 9.14 22.65 -1.23
CA ILE A 48 9.70 22.28 0.07
C ILE A 48 10.84 23.21 0.44
N ILE A 49 11.72 23.51 -0.52
CA ILE A 49 12.82 24.48 -0.31
C ILE A 49 12.24 25.83 0.11
N ASP A 50 11.28 26.36 -0.63
CA ASP A 50 10.65 27.66 -0.34
C ASP A 50 9.94 27.67 1.02
N LYS A 51 9.28 26.57 1.39
CA LYS A 51 8.58 26.44 2.66
C LYS A 51 9.52 26.51 3.87
N TYR A 52 10.71 25.95 3.75
CA TYR A 52 11.67 25.82 4.84
C TYR A 52 12.88 26.76 4.69
N SER A 53 12.90 27.64 3.69
CA SER A 53 13.93 28.67 3.53
C SER A 53 13.50 29.95 4.22
N THR A 54 14.37 30.51 5.05
CA THR A 54 14.11 31.75 5.79
C THR A 54 15.28 32.74 5.60
N GLY A 55 14.95 33.98 5.22
CA GLY A 55 15.96 35.00 5.04
C GLY A 55 17.03 34.66 4.01
N ASP A 56 18.29 34.73 4.43
CA ASP A 56 19.45 34.42 3.56
C ASP A 56 19.78 32.91 3.49
N TYR A 57 19.12 32.08 4.29
CA TYR A 57 19.35 30.65 4.30
C TYR A 57 18.40 29.91 3.35
N ARG A 58 18.97 29.29 2.34
CA ARG A 58 18.23 28.40 1.42
C ARG A 58 18.65 26.95 1.63
N ILE A 59 17.64 26.08 1.85
CA ILE A 59 17.87 24.67 2.01
C ILE A 59 18.46 24.09 0.71
N PRO A 60 19.52 23.27 0.80
CA PRO A 60 20.08 22.60 -0.36
C PRO A 60 19.06 21.70 -1.08
N TYR A 61 19.10 21.70 -2.41
CA TYR A 61 18.16 20.93 -3.26
C TYR A 61 18.08 19.45 -2.87
N TYR A 62 19.21 18.81 -2.61
CA TYR A 62 19.24 17.39 -2.22
C TYR A 62 18.55 17.10 -0.90
N VAL A 63 18.44 18.06 0.00
CA VAL A 63 17.71 17.91 1.27
C VAL A 63 16.20 17.92 1.02
N GLY A 64 15.70 18.84 0.19
CA GLY A 64 14.32 18.89 -0.24
C GLY A 64 13.89 17.63 -0.98
N GLU A 65 14.75 17.13 -1.86
CA GLU A 65 14.54 15.87 -2.58
C GLU A 65 14.42 14.68 -1.61
N ARG A 66 15.37 14.53 -0.68
CA ARG A 66 15.36 13.46 0.34
C ARG A 66 14.13 13.52 1.25
N TYR A 67 13.76 14.71 1.66
CA TYR A 67 12.54 14.93 2.46
C TYR A 67 11.30 14.39 1.75
N LEU A 68 11.11 14.71 0.47
CA LEU A 68 9.97 14.22 -0.32
C LEU A 68 10.00 12.71 -0.54
N ILE A 69 11.16 12.14 -0.82
CA ILE A 69 11.31 10.69 -0.99
C ILE A 69 10.86 9.95 0.28
N TRP A 70 11.34 10.36 1.44
CA TRP A 70 10.97 9.70 2.71
C TRP A 70 9.50 9.91 3.08
N TYR A 71 8.95 11.10 2.81
CA TYR A 71 7.53 11.37 2.98
C TYR A 71 6.66 10.48 2.08
N SER A 72 7.02 10.34 0.82
CA SER A 72 6.31 9.49 -0.15
C SER A 72 6.41 8.02 0.22
N MET A 73 7.58 7.54 0.62
CA MET A 73 7.77 6.17 1.11
C MET A 73 6.89 5.86 2.33
N ARG A 74 6.86 6.76 3.31
CA ARG A 74 5.98 6.61 4.47
C ARG A 74 4.52 6.47 4.04
N THR A 75 4.05 7.39 3.21
CA THR A 75 2.65 7.42 2.74
C THR A 75 2.30 6.14 1.98
N PHE A 76 3.20 5.69 1.10
CA PHE A 76 3.03 4.44 0.35
C PHE A 76 2.93 3.22 1.28
N PHE A 77 3.85 3.06 2.24
CA PHE A 77 3.82 1.90 3.13
C PHE A 77 2.64 1.91 4.10
N VAL A 78 2.18 3.08 4.53
CA VAL A 78 0.95 3.23 5.32
C VAL A 78 -0.26 2.77 4.49
N ALA A 79 -0.39 3.27 3.26
CA ALA A 79 -1.48 2.88 2.36
C ALA A 79 -1.45 1.37 2.04
N LEU A 80 -0.27 0.82 1.77
CA LEU A 80 -0.07 -0.60 1.50
C LEU A 80 -0.48 -1.47 2.70
N ASN A 81 -0.13 -1.05 3.91
CA ASN A 81 -0.52 -1.76 5.14
C ASN A 81 -2.05 -1.80 5.30
N TYR A 82 -2.73 -0.68 5.11
CA TYR A 82 -4.19 -0.63 5.17
C TYR A 82 -4.84 -1.47 4.09
N LEU A 83 -4.33 -1.42 2.86
CA LEU A 83 -4.84 -2.19 1.73
C LEU A 83 -4.74 -3.70 2.00
N LEU A 84 -3.56 -4.19 2.39
CA LEU A 84 -3.34 -5.61 2.68
C LEU A 84 -4.21 -6.08 3.85
N SER A 85 -4.31 -5.29 4.92
CA SER A 85 -5.14 -5.61 6.07
C SER A 85 -6.63 -5.68 5.69
N LEU A 86 -7.13 -4.71 4.94
CA LEU A 86 -8.52 -4.67 4.48
C LEU A 86 -8.85 -5.86 3.59
N LEU A 87 -7.99 -6.17 2.63
CA LEU A 87 -8.17 -7.33 1.74
C LEU A 87 -8.15 -8.66 2.51
N GLY A 88 -7.26 -8.80 3.49
CA GLY A 88 -7.21 -9.97 4.37
C GLY A 88 -8.50 -10.14 5.17
N ILE A 89 -9.03 -9.06 5.76
CA ILE A 89 -10.29 -9.08 6.52
C ILE A 89 -11.45 -9.46 5.61
N ILE A 90 -11.58 -8.82 4.44
CA ILE A 90 -12.67 -9.11 3.49
C ILE A 90 -12.60 -10.57 3.05
N ALA A 91 -11.44 -11.07 2.66
CA ALA A 91 -11.28 -12.46 2.25
C ALA A 91 -11.69 -13.44 3.38
N THR A 92 -11.31 -13.15 4.62
CA THR A 92 -11.69 -13.96 5.78
C THR A 92 -13.20 -13.95 6.02
N LEU A 93 -13.85 -12.77 6.01
CA LEU A 93 -15.29 -12.65 6.21
C LEU A 93 -16.07 -13.39 5.13
N VAL A 94 -15.67 -13.27 3.86
CA VAL A 94 -16.28 -13.98 2.74
C VAL A 94 -16.10 -15.50 2.91
N THR A 95 -14.94 -15.95 3.36
CA THR A 95 -14.67 -17.38 3.64
C THR A 95 -15.63 -17.90 4.72
N ILE A 96 -15.78 -17.19 5.83
CA ILE A 96 -16.68 -17.56 6.93
C ILE A 96 -18.14 -17.61 6.44
N PHE A 97 -18.57 -16.61 5.67
CA PHE A 97 -19.91 -16.58 5.11
C PHE A 97 -20.21 -17.80 4.22
N TYR A 98 -19.28 -18.15 3.34
CA TYR A 98 -19.43 -19.32 2.47
C TYR A 98 -19.39 -20.63 3.25
N ALA A 99 -18.54 -20.76 4.26
CA ALA A 99 -18.47 -21.94 5.10
C ALA A 99 -19.76 -22.14 5.90
N SER A 100 -20.32 -21.09 6.49
CA SER A 100 -21.55 -21.15 7.28
C SER A 100 -22.79 -21.51 6.44
N ASN A 101 -22.81 -21.13 5.18
CA ASN A 101 -23.92 -21.42 4.24
C ASN A 101 -23.76 -22.74 3.49
N LYS A 102 -22.89 -23.66 3.94
CA LYS A 102 -22.59 -24.92 3.26
C LYS A 102 -22.24 -24.72 1.77
N GLY A 103 -21.44 -23.70 1.49
CA GLY A 103 -20.99 -23.37 0.16
C GLY A 103 -20.06 -24.43 -0.43
N ASN A 104 -19.69 -24.25 -1.69
CA ASN A 104 -18.80 -25.17 -2.39
C ASN A 104 -17.40 -25.18 -1.73
N ASN A 105 -16.93 -26.36 -1.32
CA ASN A 105 -15.64 -26.54 -0.64
C ASN A 105 -14.46 -25.96 -1.43
N ASN A 106 -14.47 -26.04 -2.77
CA ASN A 106 -13.40 -25.49 -3.59
C ASN A 106 -13.29 -23.96 -3.47
N ILE A 107 -14.42 -23.28 -3.29
CA ILE A 107 -14.44 -21.82 -3.08
C ILE A 107 -13.88 -21.49 -1.70
N ILE A 108 -14.31 -22.23 -0.69
CA ILE A 108 -13.86 -22.03 0.69
C ILE A 108 -12.33 -22.19 0.75
N VAL A 109 -11.80 -23.25 0.13
CA VAL A 109 -10.36 -23.49 0.05
C VAL A 109 -9.64 -22.35 -0.68
N PHE A 110 -10.15 -21.91 -1.84
CA PHE A 110 -9.56 -20.82 -2.60
C PHE A 110 -9.54 -19.51 -1.81
N LEU A 111 -10.65 -19.14 -1.18
CA LEU A 111 -10.73 -17.91 -0.37
C LEU A 111 -9.83 -17.97 0.87
N SER A 112 -9.71 -19.16 1.48
CA SER A 112 -8.81 -19.39 2.61
C SER A 112 -7.34 -19.21 2.21
N LEU A 113 -6.96 -19.77 1.06
CA LEU A 113 -5.60 -19.59 0.50
C LEU A 113 -5.34 -18.12 0.17
N LEU A 114 -6.32 -17.42 -0.40
CA LEU A 114 -6.21 -16.01 -0.71
C LEU A 114 -6.02 -15.16 0.55
N SER A 115 -6.81 -15.40 1.60
CA SER A 115 -6.64 -14.74 2.90
C SER A 115 -5.25 -15.01 3.49
N MET A 116 -4.78 -16.26 3.41
CA MET A 116 -3.44 -16.63 3.85
C MET A 116 -2.36 -15.87 3.06
N CYS A 117 -2.50 -15.75 1.74
CA CYS A 117 -1.57 -15.00 0.90
C CYS A 117 -1.46 -13.54 1.32
N PHE A 118 -2.57 -12.87 1.65
CA PHE A 118 -2.52 -11.47 2.13
C PHE A 118 -1.80 -11.34 3.48
N ASN A 119 -2.06 -12.27 4.42
CA ASN A 119 -1.39 -12.25 5.70
C ASN A 119 0.11 -12.51 5.56
N VAL A 120 0.48 -13.49 4.73
CA VAL A 120 1.88 -13.80 4.44
C VAL A 120 2.57 -12.62 3.75
N ALA A 121 1.94 -11.99 2.75
CA ALA A 121 2.47 -10.80 2.08
C ALA A 121 2.66 -9.64 3.08
N SER A 122 1.69 -9.41 3.96
CA SER A 122 1.79 -8.39 5.01
C SER A 122 2.96 -8.66 5.97
N TYR A 123 3.18 -9.92 6.33
CA TYR A 123 4.30 -10.32 7.19
C TYR A 123 5.66 -10.12 6.52
N PHE A 124 5.84 -10.60 5.28
CA PHE A 124 7.12 -10.51 4.57
C PHE A 124 7.47 -9.09 4.15
N ILE A 125 6.51 -8.34 3.62
CA ILE A 125 6.74 -6.94 3.22
C ILE A 125 6.95 -6.07 4.46
N ASN A 126 6.30 -6.43 5.57
CA ASN A 126 6.30 -5.69 6.84
C ASN A 126 6.10 -4.17 6.63
N PRO A 127 5.00 -3.77 5.96
CA PRO A 127 4.82 -2.38 5.56
C PRO A 127 4.72 -1.44 6.75
N ASN A 128 4.24 -1.91 7.89
CA ASN A 128 4.16 -1.11 9.11
C ASN A 128 5.55 -0.73 9.65
N SER A 129 6.48 -1.68 9.71
CA SER A 129 7.87 -1.40 10.12
C SER A 129 8.56 -0.44 9.17
N LYS A 130 8.38 -0.62 7.85
CA LYS A 130 8.94 0.27 6.83
C LYS A 130 8.32 1.67 6.90
N ALA A 131 7.01 1.79 7.15
CA ALA A 131 6.35 3.06 7.37
C ALA A 131 6.90 3.79 8.60
N ASN A 132 7.07 3.08 9.72
CA ASN A 132 7.63 3.65 10.94
C ASN A 132 9.09 4.10 10.75
N MET A 133 9.91 3.30 10.07
CA MET A 133 11.29 3.68 9.74
C MET A 133 11.32 4.92 8.85
N SER A 134 10.52 4.97 7.81
CA SER A 134 10.44 6.13 6.91
C SER A 134 9.95 7.37 7.65
N GLN A 135 9.00 7.22 8.58
CA GLN A 135 8.50 8.30 9.42
C GLN A 135 9.58 8.83 10.36
N HIS A 136 10.39 7.94 10.95
CA HIS A 136 11.48 8.35 11.84
C HIS A 136 12.51 9.20 11.08
N ILE A 137 12.98 8.70 9.94
CA ILE A 137 13.95 9.42 9.10
C ILE A 137 13.39 10.76 8.61
N TRP A 138 12.13 10.78 8.18
CA TRP A 138 11.46 12.00 7.76
C TRP A 138 11.38 13.03 8.89
N ARG A 139 11.04 12.62 10.12
CA ARG A 139 10.99 13.50 11.29
C ARG A 139 12.35 14.04 11.68
N GLU A 140 13.38 13.21 11.62
CA GLU A 140 14.75 13.67 11.90
C GLU A 140 15.22 14.71 10.89
N LEU A 141 14.91 14.52 9.60
CA LEU A 141 15.18 15.54 8.58
C LEU A 141 14.40 16.83 8.85
N ASP A 142 13.13 16.74 9.24
CA ASP A 142 12.30 17.90 9.58
C ASP A 142 12.88 18.68 10.76
N ILE A 143 13.31 17.99 11.82
CA ILE A 143 13.96 18.59 12.98
C ILE A 143 15.30 19.23 12.60
N CYS A 144 16.14 18.55 11.80
CA CYS A 144 17.41 19.12 11.36
C CYS A 144 17.23 20.39 10.54
N ILE A 145 16.22 20.40 9.64
CA ILE A 145 15.89 21.59 8.85
C ILE A 145 15.47 22.74 9.76
N MET A 146 14.59 22.49 10.74
CA MET A 146 14.10 23.51 11.68
C MET A 146 15.20 24.03 12.63
N GLN A 147 16.21 23.22 12.94
CA GLN A 147 17.33 23.63 13.81
C GLN A 147 18.35 24.51 13.09
N THR A 148 18.48 24.36 11.77
CA THR A 148 19.37 25.21 10.97
C THR A 148 18.81 26.62 10.74
N GLU A 149 17.52 26.83 11.07
CA GLU A 149 16.88 28.16 11.00
C GLU A 149 17.15 29.07 12.21
N LYS A 150 17.80 28.57 13.25
CA LYS A 150 18.19 29.34 14.47
C LYS A 150 19.63 29.77 14.43
#